data_59bdcc2e05d17c36af07a359f4226f99
#
_entry.id   59bdcc2e05d17c36af07a359f4226f99
#
_cell.length_a   1.000
_cell.length_b   1.000
_cell.length_c   1.000
_cell.angle_alpha   90.00
_cell.angle_beta   90.00
_cell.angle_gamma   90.00
#
_symmetry.space_group_name_H-M   'P 1'
#
loop_
_entity.id
_entity.type
_entity.pdbx_description
1 polymer ?
#
loop_
_entity_poly.entity_id
_entity_poly.type
_entity_poly.pdbx_seq_one_letter_code
_entity_poly.pdbx_strand_id
1 'polypeptide(L)'
;ETLNETRGSFALRILLEAGLEGIHGYVAQLGEVKEKYRYALEIAAGSRLGQIVVDNDFIASKAIDILKRKKAGRLTFLPLNRLRKSSNNFSTARFEMKNSQGYIDKAINLIDYDKIYSDVFHYVFGDTKVFTDLDKAKDEKIKARIVTLNGELLESTGAITGGSKLNRELIFRFGSNDDIDEISPFKK
;
A
#
# COMPACT_ATOMS: atom_id res chain seq x y z
N GLU A 1 -17.26 6.06 -10.80
CA GLU A 1 -15.98 5.37 -10.53
C GLU A 1 -14.85 6.36 -10.34
N THR A 2 -14.89 7.49 -10.96
CA THR A 2 -14.10 8.68 -10.69
C THR A 2 -14.39 9.32 -9.32
N LEU A 3 -15.49 8.95 -8.67
CA LEU A 3 -15.95 9.60 -7.45
C LEU A 3 -15.11 9.30 -6.19
N ASN A 4 -14.51 8.12 -6.06
CA ASN A 4 -13.70 7.78 -4.89
C ASN A 4 -12.27 8.32 -5.01
N GLU A 5 -11.67 8.30 -6.19
CA GLU A 5 -10.38 8.92 -6.48
C GLU A 5 -10.47 10.43 -6.27
N THR A 6 -11.47 11.04 -6.88
CA THR A 6 -11.73 12.48 -6.76
C THR A 6 -12.01 12.90 -5.32
N ARG A 7 -12.68 12.05 -4.53
CA ARG A 7 -12.94 12.33 -3.11
C ARG A 7 -11.70 12.21 -2.22
N GLY A 8 -10.85 11.21 -2.47
CA GLY A 8 -9.61 11.05 -1.71
C GLY A 8 -8.62 12.19 -1.99
N SER A 9 -8.40 12.53 -3.24
CA SER A 9 -7.54 13.64 -3.63
C SER A 9 -8.10 14.99 -3.19
N PHE A 10 -9.41 15.16 -3.23
CA PHE A 10 -10.09 16.36 -2.70
C PHE A 10 -9.87 16.50 -1.18
N ALA A 11 -10.05 15.41 -0.42
CA ALA A 11 -9.86 15.43 1.03
C ALA A 11 -8.41 15.76 1.41
N LEU A 12 -7.43 15.18 0.71
CA LEU A 12 -6.01 15.49 0.93
C LEU A 12 -5.71 16.96 0.60
N ARG A 13 -6.25 17.47 -0.50
CA ARG A 13 -6.09 18.90 -0.87
C ARG A 13 -6.61 19.83 0.21
N ILE A 14 -7.79 19.56 0.77
CA ILE A 14 -8.35 20.33 1.89
C ILE A 14 -7.40 20.39 3.08
N LEU A 15 -6.75 19.27 3.42
CA LEU A 15 -5.78 19.22 4.52
C LEU A 15 -4.53 20.04 4.22
N LEU A 16 -4.01 19.96 3.01
CA LEU A 16 -2.83 20.72 2.59
C LEU A 16 -3.13 22.23 2.51
N GLU A 17 -4.29 22.62 1.99
CA GLU A 17 -4.74 24.03 1.95
C GLU A 17 -4.98 24.60 3.35
N ALA A 18 -5.36 23.76 4.32
CA ALA A 18 -5.48 24.16 5.73
C ALA A 18 -4.12 24.36 6.43
N GLY A 19 -3.00 24.12 5.74
CA GLY A 19 -1.66 24.29 6.29
C GLY A 19 -1.28 23.24 7.34
N LEU A 20 -1.91 22.07 7.35
CA LEU A 20 -1.58 21.01 8.28
C LEU A 20 -0.22 20.42 7.95
N GLU A 21 0.75 20.61 8.84
CA GLU A 21 2.07 20.03 8.75
C GLU A 21 2.08 18.59 9.30
N GLY A 22 3.10 17.81 8.93
CA GLY A 22 3.27 16.42 9.41
C GLY A 22 2.58 15.37 8.56
N ILE A 23 2.10 15.72 7.37
CA ILE A 23 1.58 14.79 6.37
C ILE A 23 2.73 14.39 5.44
N HIS A 24 3.03 13.08 5.37
CA HIS A 24 4.08 12.54 4.48
C HIS A 24 3.57 12.27 3.07
N GLY A 25 2.31 11.93 2.92
CA GLY A 25 1.67 11.60 1.65
C GLY A 25 0.97 10.25 1.66
N TYR A 26 0.56 9.79 0.49
CA TYR A 26 -0.01 8.46 0.30
C TYR A 26 1.06 7.38 0.41
N VAL A 27 0.70 6.21 0.89
CA VAL A 27 1.61 5.04 0.91
C VAL A 27 2.24 4.79 -0.46
N ALA A 28 1.47 4.88 -1.54
CA ALA A 28 1.94 4.69 -2.92
C ALA A 28 3.11 5.62 -3.32
N GLN A 29 3.23 6.79 -2.68
CA GLN A 29 4.27 7.78 -2.97
C GLN A 29 5.56 7.56 -2.18
N LEU A 30 5.52 6.73 -1.15
CA LEU A 30 6.62 6.56 -0.19
C LEU A 30 7.49 5.34 -0.48
N GLY A 31 7.16 4.57 -1.50
CA GLY A 31 7.92 3.40 -1.94
C GLY A 31 8.08 3.34 -3.44
N GLU A 32 9.21 2.79 -3.87
CA GLU A 32 9.52 2.53 -5.27
C GLU A 32 9.56 1.03 -5.54
N VAL A 33 9.06 0.62 -6.70
CA VAL A 33 8.94 -0.76 -7.10
C VAL A 33 9.43 -0.93 -8.54
N LYS A 34 10.20 -1.99 -8.80
CA LYS A 34 10.57 -2.36 -10.17
C LYS A 34 9.34 -2.70 -10.98
N GLU A 35 9.28 -2.25 -12.23
CA GLU A 35 8.13 -2.38 -13.13
C GLU A 35 7.56 -3.81 -13.19
N LYS A 36 8.43 -4.82 -13.24
CA LYS A 36 8.02 -6.23 -13.30
C LYS A 36 7.22 -6.72 -12.09
N TYR A 37 7.32 -6.05 -10.94
CA TYR A 37 6.60 -6.40 -9.71
C TYR A 37 5.45 -5.45 -9.40
N ARG A 38 5.36 -4.34 -10.09
CA ARG A 38 4.42 -3.25 -9.79
C ARG A 38 2.99 -3.76 -9.69
N TYR A 39 2.51 -4.43 -10.72
CA TYR A 39 1.12 -4.91 -10.74
C TYR A 39 0.80 -5.86 -9.58
N ALA A 40 1.67 -6.83 -9.31
CA ALA A 40 1.48 -7.76 -8.20
C ALA A 40 1.42 -7.03 -6.84
N LEU A 41 2.32 -6.09 -6.61
CA LEU A 41 2.38 -5.36 -5.34
C LEU A 41 1.21 -4.38 -5.18
N GLU A 42 0.76 -3.75 -6.25
CA GLU A 42 -0.43 -2.89 -6.23
C GLU A 42 -1.69 -3.71 -5.92
N ILE A 43 -1.85 -4.89 -6.49
CA ILE A 43 -2.93 -5.82 -6.16
C ILE A 43 -2.85 -6.24 -4.69
N ALA A 44 -1.68 -6.62 -4.21
CA ALA A 44 -1.49 -7.04 -2.82
C ALA A 44 -1.79 -5.93 -1.81
N ALA A 45 -1.41 -4.70 -2.10
CA ALA A 45 -1.64 -3.55 -1.24
C ALA A 45 -3.10 -3.09 -1.30
N GLY A 46 -3.71 -3.12 -2.49
CA GLY A 46 -5.09 -2.69 -2.70
C GLY A 46 -5.34 -1.25 -2.24
N SER A 47 -6.45 -1.02 -1.57
CA SER A 47 -6.85 0.31 -1.09
C SER A 47 -5.89 0.94 -0.05
N ARG A 48 -5.00 0.16 0.54
CA ARG A 48 -4.01 0.67 1.50
C ARG A 48 -2.99 1.62 0.86
N LEU A 49 -2.79 1.55 -0.44
CA LEU A 49 -1.93 2.49 -1.17
C LEU A 49 -2.42 3.94 -1.08
N GLY A 50 -3.72 4.15 -0.89
CA GLY A 50 -4.33 5.47 -0.73
C GLY A 50 -4.44 5.96 0.71
N GLN A 51 -3.92 5.22 1.68
CA GLN A 51 -3.89 5.67 3.07
C GLN A 51 -2.78 6.70 3.28
N ILE A 52 -3.00 7.63 4.20
CA ILE A 52 -2.15 8.81 4.41
C ILE A 52 -1.22 8.58 5.60
N VAL A 53 0.07 8.66 5.37
CA VAL A 53 1.08 8.59 6.43
C VAL A 53 1.26 9.96 7.08
N VAL A 54 1.22 10.01 8.40
CA VAL A 54 1.38 11.21 9.22
C VAL A 54 2.38 10.96 10.36
N ASP A 55 2.96 12.03 10.89
CA ASP A 55 3.99 11.95 11.95
C ASP A 55 3.49 11.21 13.19
N ASN A 56 2.27 11.52 13.63
CA ASN A 56 1.73 10.99 14.88
C ASN A 56 0.20 11.04 14.91
N ASP A 57 -0.38 10.47 15.94
CA ASP A 57 -1.82 10.40 16.15
C ASP A 57 -2.46 11.78 16.44
N PHE A 58 -1.68 12.72 16.94
CA PHE A 58 -2.14 14.10 17.12
C PHE A 58 -2.42 14.79 15.77
N ILE A 59 -1.53 14.61 14.80
CA ILE A 59 -1.73 15.11 13.42
C ILE A 59 -2.93 14.41 12.77
N ALA A 60 -3.06 13.09 12.94
CA ALA A 60 -4.24 12.36 12.45
C ALA A 60 -5.55 12.91 13.03
N SER A 61 -5.59 13.18 14.32
CA SER A 61 -6.77 13.77 14.98
C SER A 61 -7.11 15.16 14.43
N LYS A 62 -6.11 16.01 14.25
CA LYS A 62 -6.32 17.34 13.63
C LYS A 62 -6.85 17.23 12.19
N ALA A 63 -6.28 16.31 11.40
CA ALA A 63 -6.74 16.06 10.05
C ALA A 63 -8.21 15.62 10.02
N ILE A 64 -8.59 14.70 10.88
CA ILE A 64 -9.99 14.23 11.00
C ILE A 64 -10.92 15.37 11.36
N ASP A 65 -10.55 16.24 12.29
CA ASP A 65 -11.37 17.39 12.68
C ASP A 65 -11.55 18.40 11.53
N ILE A 66 -10.50 18.64 10.74
CA ILE A 66 -10.58 19.46 9.54
C ILE A 66 -11.55 18.85 8.52
N LEU A 67 -11.41 17.56 8.24
CA LEU A 67 -12.27 16.83 7.30
C LEU A 67 -13.74 16.87 7.73
N LYS A 68 -14.03 16.72 9.03
CA LYS A 68 -15.38 16.81 9.58
C LYS A 68 -15.95 18.22 9.41
N ARG A 69 -15.22 19.25 9.79
CA ARG A 69 -15.67 20.65 9.67
C ARG A 69 -15.91 21.06 8.22
N LYS A 70 -15.07 20.61 7.31
CA LYS A 70 -15.16 20.93 5.88
C LYS A 70 -16.08 19.97 5.11
N LYS A 71 -16.64 18.95 5.76
CA LYS A 71 -17.44 17.90 5.13
C LYS A 71 -16.72 17.29 3.90
N ALA A 72 -15.41 17.06 4.02
CA ALA A 72 -14.51 16.70 2.92
C ALA A 72 -14.36 15.17 2.72
N GLY A 73 -15.17 14.36 3.40
CA GLY A 73 -15.14 12.91 3.31
C GLY A 73 -14.26 12.27 4.38
N ARG A 74 -13.84 11.03 4.12
CA ARG A 74 -13.11 10.18 5.07
C ARG A 74 -11.81 9.71 4.45
N LEU A 75 -10.74 9.75 5.23
CA LEU A 75 -9.44 9.16 4.93
C LEU A 75 -9.00 8.23 6.07
N THR A 76 -8.18 7.26 5.76
CA THR A 76 -7.46 6.47 6.76
C THR A 76 -6.05 7.03 6.92
N PHE A 77 -5.69 7.33 8.15
CA PHE A 77 -4.36 7.83 8.51
C PHE A 77 -3.52 6.74 9.16
N LEU A 78 -2.24 6.74 8.84
CA LEU A 78 -1.23 5.84 9.40
C LEU A 78 -0.23 6.68 10.21
N PRO A 79 -0.49 6.88 11.53
CA PRO A 79 0.43 7.61 12.39
C PRO A 79 1.67 6.78 12.68
N LEU A 80 2.86 7.31 12.39
CA LEU A 80 4.13 6.59 12.58
C LEU A 80 4.38 6.18 14.04
N ASN A 81 3.83 6.90 15.00
CA ASN A 81 3.96 6.58 16.43
C ASN A 81 3.00 5.47 16.91
N ARG A 82 1.98 5.12 16.13
CA ARG A 82 0.94 4.14 16.50
C ARG A 82 1.05 2.82 15.76
N LEU A 83 1.73 2.80 14.63
CA LEU A 83 1.90 1.56 13.88
C LEU A 83 2.67 0.54 14.72
N ARG A 84 2.25 -0.72 14.65
CA ARG A 84 2.97 -1.82 15.27
C ARG A 84 4.38 -1.85 14.73
N LYS A 85 5.35 -1.79 15.62
CA LYS A 85 6.74 -2.02 15.24
C LYS A 85 6.87 -3.41 14.64
N SER A 86 7.48 -3.47 13.48
CA SER A 86 7.83 -4.74 12.86
C SER A 86 8.72 -5.51 13.82
N SER A 87 8.18 -6.57 14.43
CA SER A 87 9.04 -7.51 15.12
C SER A 87 9.84 -8.25 14.05
N ASN A 88 11.17 -8.13 14.11
CA ASN A 88 12.09 -8.95 13.32
C ASN A 88 12.05 -10.42 13.78
N ASN A 89 10.84 -10.98 13.93
CA ASN A 89 10.70 -12.40 14.08
C ASN A 89 11.06 -13.02 12.72
N PHE A 90 12.36 -13.25 12.56
CA PHE A 90 12.88 -14.17 11.58
C PHE A 90 12.26 -15.53 11.84
N SER A 91 11.05 -15.73 11.36
CA SER A 91 10.43 -17.03 11.44
C SER A 91 11.25 -18.00 10.60
N THR A 92 11.51 -19.17 11.19
CA THR A 92 12.13 -20.34 10.57
C THR A 92 11.51 -20.74 9.21
N ALA A 93 10.30 -20.28 8.92
CA ALA A 93 9.63 -20.37 7.62
C ALA A 93 10.43 -19.79 6.43
N ARG A 94 11.45 -18.98 6.68
CA ARG A 94 12.32 -18.44 5.62
C ARG A 94 13.14 -19.54 4.92
N PHE A 95 13.42 -20.65 5.60
CA PHE A 95 14.25 -21.70 5.07
C PHE A 95 13.49 -22.67 4.16
N GLU A 96 12.21 -22.90 4.43
CA GLU A 96 11.39 -23.85 3.70
C GLU A 96 10.94 -23.32 2.32
N MET A 97 10.77 -22.02 2.16
CA MET A 97 10.23 -21.43 0.93
C MET A 97 11.28 -21.15 -0.16
N LYS A 98 12.56 -21.05 0.18
CA LYS A 98 13.61 -20.82 -0.82
C LYS A 98 13.69 -21.92 -1.88
N ASN A 99 13.16 -23.08 -1.58
CA ASN A 99 13.12 -24.22 -2.49
C ASN A 99 11.77 -24.41 -3.20
N SER A 100 10.80 -23.52 -2.92
CA SER A 100 9.48 -23.58 -3.55
C SER A 100 9.57 -23.10 -5.00
N GLN A 101 9.16 -23.94 -5.91
CA GLN A 101 9.18 -23.59 -7.33
C GLN A 101 8.25 -22.39 -7.60
N GLY A 102 8.78 -21.35 -8.22
CA GLY A 102 8.02 -20.13 -8.53
C GLY A 102 8.00 -19.07 -7.45
N TYR A 103 8.55 -19.34 -6.26
CA TYR A 103 8.71 -18.32 -5.24
C TYR A 103 9.74 -17.27 -5.68
N ILE A 104 9.39 -16.00 -5.55
CA ILE A 104 10.27 -14.86 -5.88
C ILE A 104 10.88 -14.30 -4.60
N ASP A 105 10.05 -13.68 -3.75
CA ASP A 105 10.45 -13.13 -2.46
C ASP A 105 9.19 -12.70 -1.67
N LYS A 106 9.40 -12.21 -0.44
CA LYS A 106 8.37 -11.47 0.28
C LYS A 106 8.12 -10.12 -0.41
N ALA A 107 6.85 -9.71 -0.46
CA ALA A 107 6.46 -8.44 -1.07
C ALA A 107 7.27 -7.25 -0.52
N ILE A 108 7.48 -7.22 0.79
CA ILE A 108 8.21 -6.14 1.46
C ILE A 108 9.68 -6.02 1.01
N ASN A 109 10.29 -7.11 0.55
CA ASN A 109 11.68 -7.11 0.06
C ASN A 109 11.80 -6.59 -1.38
N LEU A 110 10.68 -6.44 -2.07
CA LEU A 110 10.62 -5.98 -3.47
C LEU A 110 10.30 -4.48 -3.59
N ILE A 111 10.21 -3.81 -2.46
CA ILE A 111 9.92 -2.39 -2.36
C ILE A 111 11.13 -1.67 -1.79
N ASP A 112 11.53 -0.58 -2.42
CA ASP A 112 12.55 0.34 -1.93
C ASP A 112 11.86 1.52 -1.24
N TYR A 113 12.21 1.77 0.03
CA TYR A 113 11.61 2.81 0.86
C TYR A 113 12.57 3.30 1.95
N ASP A 114 12.35 4.51 2.43
CA ASP A 114 13.09 5.04 3.58
C ASP A 114 12.74 4.26 4.86
N LYS A 115 13.75 3.98 5.69
CA LYS A 115 13.60 3.22 6.94
C LYS A 115 12.53 3.76 7.89
N ILE A 116 12.26 5.05 7.87
CA ILE A 116 11.20 5.66 8.68
C ILE A 116 9.81 5.11 8.37
N TYR A 117 9.62 4.57 7.16
CA TYR A 117 8.36 3.97 6.69
C TYR A 117 8.32 2.44 6.82
N SER A 118 9.31 1.83 7.48
CA SER A 118 9.36 0.38 7.63
C SER A 118 8.07 -0.20 8.22
N ASP A 119 7.57 0.39 9.28
CA ASP A 119 6.33 -0.08 9.93
C ASP A 119 5.09 0.13 9.04
N VAL A 120 5.10 1.15 8.17
CA VAL A 120 4.04 1.40 7.17
C VAL A 120 3.99 0.24 6.18
N PHE A 121 5.11 -0.11 5.57
CA PHE A 121 5.15 -1.17 4.55
C PHE A 121 4.94 -2.56 5.14
N HIS A 122 5.37 -2.80 6.38
CA HIS A 122 5.01 -4.02 7.12
C HIS A 122 3.50 -4.10 7.41
N TYR A 123 2.87 -2.98 7.74
CA TYR A 123 1.42 -2.91 7.89
C TYR A 123 0.70 -3.21 6.57
N VAL A 124 1.18 -2.66 5.46
CA VAL A 124 0.54 -2.82 4.14
C VAL A 124 0.67 -4.25 3.61
N PHE A 125 1.86 -4.82 3.67
CA PHE A 125 2.16 -6.10 3.02
C PHE A 125 2.22 -7.30 3.98
N GLY A 126 2.53 -7.07 5.26
CA GLY A 126 2.68 -8.14 6.22
C GLY A 126 3.66 -9.22 5.73
N ASP A 127 3.24 -10.46 5.79
CA ASP A 127 4.03 -11.62 5.32
C ASP A 127 3.64 -12.08 3.91
N THR A 128 3.07 -11.20 3.10
CA THR A 128 2.67 -11.51 1.71
C THR A 128 3.87 -11.96 0.89
N LYS A 129 3.72 -13.07 0.18
CA LYS A 129 4.73 -13.68 -0.67
C LYS A 129 4.37 -13.46 -2.14
N VAL A 130 5.39 -13.34 -2.97
CA VAL A 130 5.24 -13.14 -4.42
C VAL A 130 5.70 -14.38 -5.15
N PHE A 131 4.84 -14.87 -6.03
CA PHE A 131 5.08 -16.03 -6.89
C PHE A 131 4.99 -15.65 -8.38
N THR A 132 5.57 -16.49 -9.22
CA THR A 132 5.53 -16.27 -10.67
C THR A 132 4.12 -16.47 -11.24
N ASP A 133 3.42 -17.51 -10.81
CA ASP A 133 2.12 -17.91 -11.36
C ASP A 133 1.25 -18.65 -10.32
N LEU A 134 -0.04 -18.76 -10.66
CA LEU A 134 -1.04 -19.36 -9.79
C LEU A 134 -0.83 -20.86 -9.57
N ASP A 135 -0.39 -21.59 -10.58
CA ASP A 135 -0.23 -23.04 -10.46
C ASP A 135 0.82 -23.41 -9.42
N LYS A 136 1.96 -22.73 -9.45
CA LYS A 136 3.02 -22.90 -8.45
C LYS A 136 2.61 -22.40 -7.07
N ALA A 137 1.85 -21.32 -7.00
CA ALA A 137 1.34 -20.78 -5.74
C ALA A 137 0.35 -21.74 -5.05
N LYS A 138 -0.50 -22.45 -5.81
CA LYS A 138 -1.45 -23.44 -5.27
C LYS A 138 -0.78 -24.67 -4.68
N ASP A 139 0.37 -25.05 -5.20
CA ASP A 139 1.13 -26.20 -4.70
C ASP A 139 1.77 -25.95 -3.33
N GLU A 140 1.77 -24.68 -2.90
CA GLU A 140 2.32 -24.30 -1.59
C GLU A 140 1.44 -24.81 -0.46
N LYS A 141 2.02 -25.64 0.42
CA LYS A 141 1.32 -26.22 1.58
C LYS A 141 1.14 -25.24 2.73
N ILE A 142 1.83 -24.11 2.69
CA ILE A 142 1.79 -23.10 3.74
C ILE A 142 0.63 -22.18 3.50
N LYS A 143 -0.26 -22.05 4.49
CA LYS A 143 -1.34 -21.07 4.48
C LYS A 143 -0.76 -19.66 4.66
N ALA A 144 -0.30 -19.07 3.59
CA ALA A 144 0.22 -17.71 3.52
C ALA A 144 -0.61 -16.87 2.56
N ARG A 145 -0.54 -15.57 2.71
CA ARG A 145 -1.06 -14.64 1.70
C ARG A 145 -0.06 -14.58 0.56
N ILE A 146 -0.50 -14.87 -0.65
CA ILE A 146 0.35 -14.92 -1.84
C ILE A 146 -0.26 -14.06 -2.93
N VAL A 147 0.60 -13.35 -3.67
CA VAL A 147 0.24 -12.66 -4.91
C VAL A 147 1.14 -13.15 -6.04
N THR A 148 0.58 -13.33 -7.24
CA THR A 148 1.36 -13.72 -8.43
C THR A 148 1.69 -12.51 -9.30
N LEU A 149 2.65 -12.66 -10.20
CA LEU A 149 3.01 -11.59 -11.15
C LEU A 149 1.85 -11.23 -12.09
N ASN A 150 0.91 -12.15 -12.30
CA ASN A 150 -0.31 -11.92 -13.08
C ASN A 150 -1.44 -11.24 -12.27
N GLY A 151 -1.23 -11.03 -10.98
CA GLY A 151 -2.19 -10.35 -10.10
C GLY A 151 -3.24 -11.26 -9.48
N GLU A 152 -3.06 -12.58 -9.49
CA GLU A 152 -3.90 -13.45 -8.68
C GLU A 152 -3.50 -13.32 -7.20
N LEU A 153 -4.49 -13.27 -6.32
CA LEU A 153 -4.31 -13.13 -4.89
C LEU A 153 -4.90 -14.34 -4.17
N LEU A 154 -4.05 -15.05 -3.43
CA LEU A 154 -4.45 -16.15 -2.56
C LEU A 154 -4.39 -15.66 -1.12
N GLU A 155 -5.55 -15.64 -0.47
CA GLU A 155 -5.61 -15.27 0.95
C GLU A 155 -5.31 -16.47 1.85
N SER A 156 -4.78 -16.19 3.03
CA SER A 156 -4.53 -17.23 4.05
C SER A 156 -5.80 -17.97 4.47
N THR A 157 -6.96 -17.38 4.25
CA THR A 157 -8.29 -17.97 4.48
C THR A 157 -8.69 -18.99 3.42
N GLY A 158 -7.99 -19.04 2.29
CA GLY A 158 -8.25 -19.91 1.15
C GLY A 158 -9.00 -19.24 0.00
N ALA A 159 -9.42 -17.98 0.13
CA ALA A 159 -10.02 -17.25 -0.97
C ALA A 159 -9.00 -16.96 -2.08
N ILE A 160 -9.42 -17.10 -3.33
CA ILE A 160 -8.60 -16.81 -4.51
C ILE A 160 -9.31 -15.75 -5.34
N THR A 161 -8.61 -14.67 -5.63
CA THR A 161 -9.10 -13.58 -6.48
C THR A 161 -8.20 -13.44 -7.69
N GLY A 162 -8.77 -13.31 -8.86
CA GLY A 162 -8.04 -13.11 -10.11
C GLY A 162 -8.97 -12.77 -11.26
N GLY A 163 -8.42 -12.61 -12.43
CA GLY A 163 -9.17 -12.26 -13.63
C GLY A 163 -8.34 -11.44 -14.61
N SER A 164 -8.99 -10.68 -15.48
CA SER A 164 -8.31 -9.82 -16.43
C SER A 164 -8.02 -8.44 -15.83
N LYS A 165 -6.91 -7.82 -16.30
CA LYS A 165 -6.64 -6.40 -16.02
C LYS A 165 -7.71 -5.54 -16.67
N LEU A 166 -8.49 -4.82 -15.86
CA LEU A 166 -9.27 -3.70 -16.33
C LEU A 166 -8.49 -2.41 -16.07
N ASN A 167 -8.47 -1.49 -17.03
CA ASN A 167 -7.74 -0.23 -16.91
C ASN A 167 -8.18 0.67 -15.74
N ARG A 168 -9.18 0.24 -14.98
CA ARG A 168 -9.83 1.00 -13.89
C ARG A 168 -9.70 0.37 -12.52
N GLU A 169 -9.03 -0.80 -12.38
CA GLU A 169 -9.02 -1.55 -11.11
C GLU A 169 -8.05 -1.00 -10.07
N LEU A 170 -6.99 -0.35 -10.52
CA LEU A 170 -5.97 0.20 -9.63
C LEU A 170 -6.13 1.71 -9.51
N ILE A 171 -6.75 2.12 -8.41
CA ILE A 171 -6.98 3.52 -8.08
C ILE A 171 -5.66 4.22 -7.74
N PHE A 172 -4.80 3.54 -6.99
CA PHE A 172 -3.49 4.05 -6.61
C PHE A 172 -2.37 3.20 -7.21
N ARG A 173 -1.37 3.87 -7.78
CA ARG A 173 -0.20 3.24 -8.40
C ARG A 173 1.07 3.74 -7.73
N PHE A 174 2.06 2.87 -7.60
CA PHE A 174 3.39 3.27 -7.16
C PHE A 174 4.04 4.23 -8.16
N GLY A 175 4.66 5.30 -7.64
CA GLY A 175 5.41 6.26 -8.45
C GLY A 175 4.56 7.21 -9.31
N SER A 176 3.24 7.24 -9.14
CA SER A 176 2.39 8.26 -9.75
C SER A 176 2.44 9.52 -8.89
N ASN A 177 3.25 10.49 -9.30
CA ASN A 177 3.25 11.84 -8.71
C ASN A 177 2.17 12.74 -9.34
N ASP A 178 1.41 12.21 -10.29
CA ASP A 178 0.54 12.99 -11.15
C ASP A 178 -0.58 13.72 -10.39
N ASP A 179 -1.00 13.19 -9.25
CA ASP A 179 -2.10 13.76 -8.47
C ASP A 179 -1.70 14.92 -7.55
N ILE A 180 -0.40 15.09 -7.26
CA ILE A 180 0.07 16.20 -6.42
C ILE A 180 0.56 17.38 -7.27
N ASP A 181 1.17 17.13 -8.43
CA ASP A 181 1.69 18.20 -9.29
C ASP A 181 0.57 19.03 -9.95
N GLU A 182 -0.61 18.44 -10.19
CA GLU A 182 -1.79 19.18 -10.65
C GLU A 182 -2.49 19.97 -9.54
N ILE A 183 -2.23 19.65 -8.28
CA ILE A 183 -2.88 20.28 -7.11
C ILE A 183 -2.01 21.37 -6.50
N SER A 184 -0.77 21.54 -6.92
CA SER A 184 0.10 22.60 -6.43
C SER A 184 -0.17 23.91 -7.18
N PRO A 185 -0.82 24.93 -6.54
CA PRO A 185 -1.01 26.23 -7.15
C PRO A 185 0.26 27.12 -7.12
N PHE A 186 1.41 26.55 -6.75
CA PHE A 186 2.67 27.29 -6.58
C PHE A 186 3.77 26.75 -7.50
N LYS A 187 3.58 26.86 -8.83
CA LYS A 187 4.71 27.06 -9.74
C LYS A 187 4.59 28.44 -10.35
N LYS A 188 5.27 29.39 -9.75
CA LYS A 188 5.80 30.54 -10.43
C LYS A 188 7.31 30.41 -10.48
#